data_08ff1a90de7bf40e2f8d38b335544e51
#
_entry.id   08ff1a90de7bf40e2f8d38b335544e51
#
_cell.length_a   1.000
_cell.length_b   1.000
_cell.length_c   1.000
_cell.angle_alpha   90.00
_cell.angle_beta   90.00
_cell.angle_gamma   90.00
#
_symmetry.space_group_name_H-M   'P 1'
#
loop_
_entity.id
_entity.type
_entity.pdbx_description
1 polymer ?
#
loop_
_entity_poly.entity_id
_entity_poly.type
_entity_poly.pdbx_seq_one_letter_code
_entity_poly.pdbx_strand_id
1 'polypeptide(L)'
;MDLIYQYYRLMPGTLDEVEDMWEMVKSILTNVMIDWKKPDKGIWEIRGEGQHFVSSKVMCWVALDRGARIADLLNKPTYRRRWSEEATVIKENVMKNGWKEEMQSFSQAYGNSDLDASLLLMEPYGFIDPRDIRYHKTVQAIKNALLYKGLMYRYKSHDDFGLPSSA
;
A
#
# COMPACT_ATOMS: atom_id res chain seq x y z
N MET A 1 7.12 -8.42 2.34
CA MET A 1 6.59 -8.67 3.70
C MET A 1 5.41 -9.64 3.74
N ASP A 2 4.43 -9.52 2.86
CA ASP A 2 3.28 -10.44 2.90
C ASP A 2 3.67 -11.90 2.69
N LEU A 3 4.53 -12.20 1.71
CA LEU A 3 5.06 -13.54 1.49
C LEU A 3 5.83 -14.08 2.71
N ILE A 4 6.64 -13.25 3.34
CA ILE A 4 7.39 -13.64 4.57
C ILE A 4 6.41 -13.95 5.71
N TYR A 5 5.35 -13.15 5.87
CA TYR A 5 4.30 -13.42 6.85
C TYR A 5 3.60 -14.76 6.60
N GLN A 6 3.25 -15.06 5.34
CA GLN A 6 2.65 -16.35 4.99
C GLN A 6 3.60 -17.52 5.28
N TYR A 7 4.89 -17.36 5.01
CA TYR A 7 5.90 -18.36 5.36
C TYR A 7 5.91 -18.65 6.86
N TYR A 8 6.04 -17.62 7.71
CA TYR A 8 5.97 -17.80 9.18
C TYR A 8 4.69 -18.46 9.68
N ARG A 9 3.58 -18.21 8.99
CA ARG A 9 2.28 -18.76 9.36
C ARG A 9 2.09 -20.21 8.97
N LEU A 10 2.64 -20.63 7.84
CA LEU A 10 2.34 -21.92 7.22
C LEU A 10 3.47 -22.94 7.36
N MET A 11 4.69 -22.50 7.50
CA MET A 11 5.88 -23.35 7.51
C MET A 11 6.70 -23.07 8.78
N PRO A 12 6.59 -23.94 9.80
CA PRO A 12 7.48 -23.86 10.95
C PRO A 12 8.90 -24.20 10.48
N GLY A 13 9.73 -23.18 10.34
CA GLY A 13 11.15 -23.33 9.98
C GLY A 13 11.99 -23.81 11.16
N THR A 14 13.27 -24.12 10.90
CA THR A 14 14.28 -24.32 11.93
C THR A 14 14.53 -23.01 12.71
N LEU A 15 15.08 -23.10 13.92
CA LEU A 15 15.39 -21.91 14.73
C LEU A 15 16.33 -20.95 13.98
N ASP A 16 17.33 -21.46 13.28
CA ASP A 16 18.29 -20.65 12.52
C ASP A 16 17.60 -19.90 11.36
N GLU A 17 16.75 -20.58 10.59
CA GLU A 17 15.97 -19.93 9.51
C GLU A 17 15.03 -18.85 10.04
N VAL A 18 14.43 -19.07 11.20
CA VAL A 18 13.56 -18.09 11.86
C VAL A 18 14.35 -16.86 12.29
N GLU A 19 15.56 -17.04 12.83
CA GLU A 19 16.42 -15.93 13.26
C GLU A 19 16.95 -15.11 12.08
N ASP A 20 17.42 -15.75 11.02
CA ASP A 20 17.91 -15.07 9.81
C ASP A 20 16.80 -14.25 9.13
N MET A 21 15.63 -14.83 9.00
CA MET A 21 14.48 -14.11 8.46
C MET A 21 14.02 -12.97 9.37
N TRP A 22 14.14 -13.12 10.69
CA TRP A 22 13.81 -12.07 11.64
C TRP A 22 14.71 -10.85 11.50
N GLU A 23 16.03 -11.04 11.32
CA GLU A 23 16.96 -9.94 11.05
C GLU A 23 16.60 -9.20 9.75
N MET A 24 16.26 -9.94 8.70
CA MET A 24 15.79 -9.35 7.44
C MET A 24 14.49 -8.55 7.63
N VAL A 25 13.53 -9.08 8.37
CA VAL A 25 12.28 -8.38 8.69
C VAL A 25 12.55 -7.05 9.40
N LYS A 26 13.41 -7.07 10.43
CA LYS A 26 13.79 -5.85 11.16
C LYS A 26 14.46 -4.81 10.25
N SER A 27 15.37 -5.25 9.39
CA SER A 27 16.07 -4.38 8.45
C SER A 27 15.09 -3.72 7.47
N ILE A 28 14.21 -4.50 6.83
CA ILE A 28 13.20 -3.99 5.91
C ILE A 28 12.30 -2.96 6.61
N LEU A 29 11.77 -3.28 7.79
CA LEU A 29 10.81 -2.41 8.48
C LEU A 29 11.46 -1.16 9.06
N THR A 30 12.74 -1.21 9.41
CA THR A 30 13.50 -0.01 9.78
C THR A 30 13.56 0.98 8.61
N ASN A 31 13.84 0.50 7.40
CA ASN A 31 13.84 1.33 6.21
C ASN A 31 12.44 1.85 5.88
N VAL A 32 11.41 0.99 5.95
CA VAL A 32 10.01 1.40 5.72
C VAL A 32 9.61 2.54 6.65
N MET A 33 9.93 2.47 7.94
CA MET A 33 9.61 3.53 8.92
C MET A 33 10.26 4.88 8.61
N ILE A 34 11.40 4.87 7.92
CA ILE A 34 12.11 6.09 7.51
C ILE A 34 11.57 6.60 6.18
N ASP A 35 11.38 5.71 5.22
CA ASP A 35 11.20 6.06 3.81
C ASP A 35 9.74 6.32 3.43
N TRP A 36 8.76 5.78 4.16
CA TRP A 36 7.36 6.01 3.81
C TRP A 36 6.96 7.50 3.79
N LYS A 37 7.70 8.36 4.48
CA LYS A 37 7.50 9.82 4.54
C LYS A 37 8.02 10.55 3.31
N LYS A 38 8.79 9.86 2.47
CA LYS A 38 9.39 10.44 1.26
C LYS A 38 8.47 10.22 0.05
N PRO A 39 8.55 11.10 -0.96
CA PRO A 39 7.95 10.84 -2.27
C PRO A 39 8.67 9.69 -2.97
N ASP A 40 7.96 9.03 -3.88
CA ASP A 40 8.46 7.90 -4.66
C ASP A 40 7.94 7.94 -6.12
N LYS A 41 8.11 6.88 -6.89
CA LYS A 41 7.67 6.78 -8.29
C LYS A 41 6.40 5.94 -8.48
N GLY A 42 5.84 5.43 -7.40
CA GLY A 42 4.69 4.54 -7.44
C GLY A 42 4.97 3.15 -8.00
N ILE A 43 3.96 2.30 -7.99
CA ILE A 43 4.06 0.91 -8.49
C ILE A 43 4.32 0.83 -10.00
N TRP A 44 3.97 1.88 -10.74
CA TRP A 44 4.12 1.96 -12.19
C TRP A 44 5.43 2.63 -12.63
N GLU A 45 6.28 3.03 -11.67
CA GLU A 45 7.55 3.72 -11.92
C GLU A 45 7.39 4.96 -12.82
N ILE A 46 6.35 5.76 -12.53
CA ILE A 46 6.01 6.96 -13.30
C ILE A 46 7.22 7.90 -13.37
N ARG A 47 7.55 8.35 -14.57
CA ARG A 47 8.64 9.29 -14.79
C ARG A 47 8.27 10.70 -14.31
N GLY A 48 9.28 11.56 -14.21
CA GLY A 48 9.10 12.90 -13.67
C GLY A 48 9.51 13.00 -12.21
N GLU A 49 8.99 13.92 -11.44
CA GLU A 49 9.30 14.07 -10.01
C GLU A 49 8.55 13.03 -9.16
N GLY A 50 9.16 12.66 -8.02
CA GLY A 50 8.54 11.77 -7.06
C GLY A 50 7.30 12.40 -6.42
N GLN A 51 6.27 11.58 -6.18
CA GLN A 51 5.04 11.99 -5.52
C GLN A 51 4.74 11.08 -4.33
N HIS A 52 3.81 11.49 -3.48
CA HIS A 52 3.31 10.64 -2.39
C HIS A 52 2.17 9.75 -2.92
N PHE A 53 2.52 8.68 -3.62
CA PHE A 53 1.54 7.74 -4.16
C PHE A 53 0.80 7.01 -3.04
N VAL A 54 -0.53 7.00 -3.11
CA VAL A 54 -1.40 6.34 -2.13
C VAL A 54 -1.10 4.86 -2.06
N SER A 55 -0.94 4.19 -3.21
CA SER A 55 -0.58 2.77 -3.28
C SER A 55 0.75 2.45 -2.58
N SER A 56 1.77 3.29 -2.74
CA SER A 56 3.06 3.11 -2.06
C SER A 56 2.91 3.22 -0.54
N LYS A 57 2.14 4.18 -0.05
CA LYS A 57 1.89 4.34 1.39
C LYS A 57 1.09 3.15 1.94
N VAL A 58 0.10 2.66 1.19
CA VAL A 58 -0.63 1.44 1.53
C VAL A 58 0.32 0.24 1.63
N MET A 59 1.27 0.06 0.70
CA MET A 59 2.26 -1.02 0.76
C MET A 59 3.23 -0.88 1.93
N CYS A 60 3.59 0.33 2.32
CA CYS A 60 4.36 0.58 3.56
C CYS A 60 3.54 0.17 4.81
N TRP A 61 2.25 0.49 4.82
CA TRP A 61 1.34 0.02 5.87
C TRP A 61 1.27 -1.52 5.90
N VAL A 62 1.08 -2.17 4.75
CA VAL A 62 1.08 -3.64 4.65
C VAL A 62 2.36 -4.23 5.22
N ALA A 63 3.51 -3.65 4.90
CA ALA A 63 4.78 -4.12 5.42
C ALA A 63 4.82 -4.10 6.96
N LEU A 64 4.41 -3.00 7.59
CA LEU A 64 4.38 -2.85 9.04
C LEU A 64 3.31 -3.72 9.71
N ASP A 65 2.10 -3.84 9.13
CA ASP A 65 1.05 -4.73 9.63
C ASP A 65 1.52 -6.19 9.63
N ARG A 66 2.12 -6.64 8.53
CA ARG A 66 2.67 -8.01 8.44
C ARG A 66 3.83 -8.22 9.39
N GLY A 67 4.70 -7.22 9.53
CA GLY A 67 5.78 -7.26 10.52
C GLY A 67 5.29 -7.33 11.96
N ALA A 68 4.26 -6.57 12.32
CA ALA A 68 3.64 -6.63 13.64
C ALA A 68 3.05 -8.02 13.93
N ARG A 69 2.42 -8.64 12.94
CA ARG A 69 1.89 -10.01 13.05
C ARG A 69 3.00 -11.06 13.18
N ILE A 70 4.11 -10.90 12.45
CA ILE A 70 5.29 -11.76 12.61
C ILE A 70 5.87 -11.60 14.02
N ALA A 71 6.00 -10.36 14.50
CA ALA A 71 6.48 -10.09 15.86
C ALA A 71 5.58 -10.71 16.94
N ASP A 72 4.27 -10.76 16.71
CA ASP A 72 3.31 -11.46 17.59
C ASP A 72 3.55 -12.97 17.59
N LEU A 73 3.69 -13.59 16.41
CA LEU A 73 4.00 -15.03 16.27
C LEU A 73 5.31 -15.42 16.97
N LEU A 74 6.31 -14.54 16.93
CA LEU A 74 7.63 -14.74 17.52
C LEU A 74 7.73 -14.26 18.98
N ASN A 75 6.62 -13.85 19.60
CA ASN A 75 6.58 -13.31 20.96
C ASN A 75 7.55 -12.14 21.17
N LYS A 76 7.55 -11.16 20.25
CA LYS A 76 8.37 -9.95 20.29
C LYS A 76 7.51 -8.70 20.53
N PRO A 77 6.94 -8.50 21.74
CA PRO A 77 5.91 -7.51 22.00
C PRO A 77 6.34 -6.05 21.76
N THR A 78 7.62 -5.73 21.99
CA THR A 78 8.17 -4.38 21.74
C THR A 78 8.11 -4.01 20.26
N TYR A 79 8.51 -4.94 19.37
CA TYR A 79 8.46 -4.74 17.93
C TYR A 79 7.02 -4.70 17.43
N ARG A 80 6.16 -5.62 17.90
CA ARG A 80 4.73 -5.62 17.58
C ARG A 80 4.11 -4.26 17.86
N ARG A 81 4.28 -3.72 19.06
CA ARG A 81 3.74 -2.41 19.45
C ARG A 81 4.27 -1.31 18.53
N ARG A 82 5.59 -1.19 18.38
CA ARG A 82 6.22 -0.15 17.58
C ARG A 82 5.73 -0.14 16.12
N TRP A 83 5.65 -1.32 15.50
CA TRP A 83 5.22 -1.42 14.10
C TRP A 83 3.72 -1.20 13.94
N SER A 84 2.90 -1.61 14.89
CA SER A 84 1.45 -1.33 14.89
C SER A 84 1.16 0.15 15.07
N GLU A 85 1.89 0.85 15.94
CA GLU A 85 1.77 2.30 16.12
C GLU A 85 2.10 3.05 14.82
N GLU A 86 3.23 2.73 14.18
CA GLU A 86 3.60 3.37 12.92
C GLU A 86 2.63 3.01 11.77
N ALA A 87 2.15 1.77 11.71
CA ALA A 87 1.11 1.38 10.75
C ALA A 87 -0.16 2.23 10.92
N THR A 88 -0.56 2.50 12.17
CA THR A 88 -1.70 3.38 12.46
C THR A 88 -1.45 4.79 11.92
N VAL A 89 -0.27 5.36 12.15
CA VAL A 89 0.12 6.68 11.63
C VAL A 89 0.03 6.73 10.10
N ILE A 90 0.56 5.71 9.41
CA ILE A 90 0.46 5.64 7.94
C ILE A 90 -1.01 5.57 7.50
N LYS A 91 -1.81 4.73 8.14
CA LYS A 91 -3.23 4.59 7.78
C LYS A 91 -3.99 5.90 7.92
N GLU A 92 -3.84 6.58 9.04
CA GLU A 92 -4.46 7.89 9.27
C GLU A 92 -4.00 8.92 8.23
N ASN A 93 -2.71 8.92 7.91
CA ASN A 93 -2.14 9.81 6.91
C ASN A 93 -2.75 9.57 5.52
N VAL A 94 -2.85 8.31 5.08
CA VAL A 94 -3.48 7.94 3.81
C VAL A 94 -4.95 8.30 3.79
N MET A 95 -5.68 7.99 4.86
CA MET A 95 -7.11 8.28 4.95
C MET A 95 -7.41 9.78 4.90
N LYS A 96 -6.51 10.61 5.43
CA LYS A 96 -6.62 12.07 5.44
C LYS A 96 -6.21 12.70 4.11
N ASN A 97 -5.07 12.30 3.55
CA ASN A 97 -4.46 13.00 2.41
C ASN A 97 -4.79 12.37 1.06
N GLY A 98 -5.08 11.07 1.05
CA GLY A 98 -5.42 10.30 -0.14
C GLY A 98 -6.90 10.41 -0.54
N TRP A 99 -7.81 10.61 0.42
CA TRP A 99 -9.22 10.81 0.14
C TRP A 99 -9.48 12.21 -0.41
N LYS A 100 -10.26 12.30 -1.49
CA LYS A 100 -10.67 13.56 -2.12
C LYS A 100 -12.19 13.67 -2.09
N GLU A 101 -12.68 14.65 -1.34
CA GLU A 101 -14.12 14.85 -1.16
C GLU A 101 -14.79 15.25 -2.47
N GLU A 102 -14.12 16.07 -3.28
CA GLU A 102 -14.61 16.51 -4.58
C GLU A 102 -14.75 15.37 -5.61
N MET A 103 -13.90 14.34 -5.50
CA MET A 103 -13.95 13.14 -6.36
C MET A 103 -14.79 12.03 -5.75
N GLN A 104 -15.08 12.10 -4.45
CA GLN A 104 -15.66 11.00 -3.68
C GLN A 104 -14.86 9.70 -3.86
N SER A 105 -13.51 9.80 -3.89
CA SER A 105 -12.58 8.70 -4.16
C SER A 105 -11.24 8.96 -3.51
N PHE A 106 -10.48 7.90 -3.29
CA PHE A 106 -9.04 8.03 -3.12
C PHE A 106 -8.40 8.42 -4.45
N SER A 107 -7.37 9.28 -4.39
CA SER A 107 -6.59 9.70 -5.56
C SER A 107 -5.33 8.84 -5.73
N GLN A 108 -4.70 8.88 -6.90
CA GLN A 108 -3.45 8.22 -7.20
C GLN A 108 -2.33 8.65 -6.24
N ALA A 109 -2.18 9.96 -6.05
CA ALA A 109 -1.18 10.55 -5.15
C ALA A 109 -1.77 11.73 -4.37
N TYR A 110 -1.11 12.11 -3.26
CA TYR A 110 -1.49 13.28 -2.48
C TYR A 110 -1.38 14.54 -3.36
N GLY A 111 -2.37 15.39 -3.28
CA GLY A 111 -2.36 16.67 -4.00
C GLY A 111 -2.80 16.61 -5.47
N ASN A 112 -3.05 15.41 -6.03
CA ASN A 112 -3.64 15.29 -7.37
C ASN A 112 -5.07 14.74 -7.33
N SER A 113 -5.75 14.74 -8.48
CA SER A 113 -7.11 14.22 -8.68
C SER A 113 -7.14 13.08 -9.70
N ASP A 114 -6.00 12.42 -9.93
CA ASP A 114 -5.93 11.27 -10.82
C ASP A 114 -6.41 10.00 -10.13
N LEU A 115 -6.95 9.07 -10.92
CA LEU A 115 -7.36 7.74 -10.48
C LEU A 115 -6.32 6.70 -10.88
N ASP A 116 -6.17 5.67 -10.05
CA ASP A 116 -5.20 4.60 -10.26
C ASP A 116 -5.80 3.23 -9.90
N ALA A 117 -5.67 2.26 -10.80
CA ALA A 117 -6.18 0.90 -10.58
C ALA A 117 -5.51 0.20 -9.39
N SER A 118 -4.30 0.59 -8.99
CA SER A 118 -3.62 0.02 -7.82
C SER A 118 -4.36 0.26 -6.50
N LEU A 119 -5.25 1.27 -6.44
CA LEU A 119 -6.11 1.53 -5.28
C LEU A 119 -7.11 0.39 -5.01
N LEU A 120 -7.42 -0.42 -6.01
CA LEU A 120 -8.24 -1.64 -5.84
C LEU A 120 -7.59 -2.65 -4.90
N LEU A 121 -6.29 -2.58 -4.69
CA LEU A 121 -5.54 -3.47 -3.79
C LEU A 121 -5.68 -3.09 -2.30
N MET A 122 -6.29 -1.97 -1.96
CA MET A 122 -6.44 -1.53 -0.57
C MET A 122 -7.22 -2.55 0.28
N GLU A 123 -8.28 -3.10 -0.26
CA GLU A 123 -9.13 -4.09 0.44
C GLU A 123 -8.47 -5.49 0.48
N PRO A 124 -7.99 -6.08 -0.63
CA PRO A 124 -7.34 -7.40 -0.59
C PRO A 124 -6.16 -7.48 0.37
N TYR A 125 -5.44 -6.38 0.58
CA TYR A 125 -4.38 -6.32 1.58
C TYR A 125 -4.88 -6.02 3.01
N GLY A 126 -6.17 -5.77 3.20
CA GLY A 126 -6.78 -5.50 4.50
C GLY A 126 -6.52 -4.09 5.02
N PHE A 127 -6.08 -3.18 4.16
CA PHE A 127 -5.87 -1.77 4.54
C PHE A 127 -7.19 -1.07 4.87
N ILE A 128 -8.24 -1.34 4.12
CA ILE A 128 -9.58 -0.77 4.30
C ILE A 128 -10.62 -1.89 4.45
N ASP A 129 -11.65 -1.64 5.25
CA ASP A 129 -12.76 -2.59 5.39
C ASP A 129 -13.55 -2.67 4.07
N PRO A 130 -13.94 -3.86 3.58
CA PRO A 130 -14.75 -4.01 2.38
C PRO A 130 -16.10 -3.28 2.46
N ARG A 131 -16.59 -2.98 3.66
CA ARG A 131 -17.84 -2.25 3.89
C ARG A 131 -17.66 -0.72 3.99
N ASP A 132 -16.42 -0.22 3.95
CA ASP A 132 -16.18 1.24 3.99
C ASP A 132 -16.71 1.89 2.72
N ILE A 133 -17.61 2.84 2.88
CA ILE A 133 -18.26 3.54 1.76
C ILE A 133 -17.25 4.26 0.85
N ARG A 134 -16.10 4.71 1.40
CA ARG A 134 -15.03 5.35 0.63
C ARG A 134 -14.39 4.37 -0.35
N TYR A 135 -14.21 3.11 0.06
CA TYR A 135 -13.71 2.08 -0.84
C TYR A 135 -14.69 1.78 -1.96
N HIS A 136 -15.98 1.60 -1.65
CA HIS A 136 -17.01 1.40 -2.66
C HIS A 136 -17.06 2.52 -3.69
N LYS A 137 -17.01 3.77 -3.23
CA LYS A 137 -16.97 4.95 -4.09
C LYS A 137 -15.72 4.99 -4.96
N THR A 138 -14.55 4.65 -4.39
CA THR A 138 -13.30 4.56 -5.14
C THR A 138 -13.36 3.50 -6.23
N VAL A 139 -13.86 2.30 -5.92
CA VAL A 139 -14.05 1.23 -6.91
C VAL A 139 -14.97 1.70 -8.05
N GLN A 140 -16.07 2.38 -7.72
CA GLN A 140 -17.00 2.90 -8.73
C GLN A 140 -16.36 4.01 -9.59
N ALA A 141 -15.61 4.91 -9.00
CA ALA A 141 -14.89 5.96 -9.72
C ALA A 141 -13.85 5.35 -10.68
N ILE A 142 -13.05 4.40 -10.22
CA ILE A 142 -12.08 3.68 -11.05
C ILE A 142 -12.78 2.95 -12.19
N LYS A 143 -13.85 2.20 -11.90
CA LYS A 143 -14.63 1.49 -12.93
C LYS A 143 -15.13 2.45 -14.01
N ASN A 144 -15.69 3.58 -13.63
CA ASN A 144 -16.25 4.55 -14.58
C ASN A 144 -15.17 5.23 -15.43
N ALA A 145 -14.01 5.52 -14.86
CA ALA A 145 -12.97 6.28 -15.52
C ALA A 145 -11.95 5.39 -16.27
N LEU A 146 -11.60 4.24 -15.70
CA LEU A 146 -10.48 3.42 -16.18
C LEU A 146 -10.90 2.13 -16.90
N LEU A 147 -12.16 1.66 -16.76
CA LEU A 147 -12.61 0.47 -17.47
C LEU A 147 -13.00 0.82 -18.91
N TYR A 148 -12.41 0.12 -19.88
CA TYR A 148 -12.71 0.26 -21.30
C TYR A 148 -12.77 -1.10 -21.99
N LYS A 149 -13.89 -1.43 -22.62
CA LYS A 149 -14.10 -2.70 -23.36
C LYS A 149 -13.73 -3.96 -22.58
N GLY A 150 -13.95 -3.96 -21.26
CA GLY A 150 -13.63 -5.10 -20.39
C GLY A 150 -12.19 -5.13 -19.88
N LEU A 151 -11.34 -4.18 -20.27
CA LEU A 151 -9.96 -4.03 -19.79
C LEU A 151 -9.83 -2.80 -18.89
N MET A 152 -8.93 -2.87 -17.91
CA MET A 152 -8.68 -1.79 -16.97
C MET A 152 -7.37 -1.08 -17.31
N TYR A 153 -7.45 0.25 -17.56
CA TYR A 153 -6.27 1.08 -17.60
C TYR A 153 -5.61 1.11 -16.20
N ARG A 154 -4.28 1.15 -16.17
CA ARG A 154 -3.54 1.40 -14.92
C ARG A 154 -3.87 2.76 -14.34
N TYR A 155 -3.82 3.79 -15.18
CA TYR A 155 -4.15 5.19 -14.94
C TYR A 155 -4.34 5.90 -16.30
N LYS A 156 -4.81 7.13 -16.28
CA LYS A 156 -4.98 7.97 -17.49
C LYS A 156 -4.31 9.34 -17.37
N SER A 157 -3.52 9.58 -16.31
CA SER A 157 -2.71 10.80 -16.23
C SER A 157 -1.62 10.80 -17.29
N HIS A 158 -1.27 11.99 -17.75
CA HIS A 158 -0.18 12.16 -18.72
C HIS A 158 1.16 11.85 -18.05
N ASP A 159 1.96 11.01 -18.70
CA ASP A 159 3.35 10.74 -18.33
C ASP A 159 4.26 11.00 -19.57
N ASP A 160 5.58 10.69 -19.45
CA ASP A 160 6.53 10.87 -20.55
C ASP A 160 6.23 10.00 -21.79
N PHE A 161 5.34 9.03 -21.67
CA PHE A 161 4.86 8.21 -22.81
C PHE A 161 3.58 8.76 -23.44
N GLY A 162 3.03 9.85 -22.90
CA GLY A 162 1.76 10.42 -23.31
C GLY A 162 0.55 9.67 -22.71
N LEU A 163 -0.64 10.05 -23.16
CA LEU A 163 -1.86 9.35 -22.79
C LEU A 163 -1.93 8.00 -23.52
N PRO A 164 -2.30 6.91 -22.84
CA PRO A 164 -2.50 5.64 -23.51
C PRO A 164 -3.62 5.77 -24.56
N SER A 165 -3.31 5.40 -25.80
CA SER A 165 -4.26 5.48 -26.92
C SER A 165 -5.31 4.36 -26.91
N SER A 166 -5.01 3.26 -26.21
CA SER A 166 -5.91 2.11 -26.03
C SER A 166 -5.53 1.33 -24.76
N ALA A 167 -6.50 0.62 -24.20
CA ALA A 167 -6.28 -0.33 -23.12
C ALA A 167 -5.76 -1.67 -23.70
#